data_993af4aa49e631c79e55e6fc55e42513
#
_entry.id   993af4aa49e631c79e55e6fc55e42513
#
_cell.length_a   1.000
_cell.length_b   1.000
_cell.length_c   1.000
_cell.angle_alpha   90.00
_cell.angle_beta   90.00
_cell.angle_gamma   90.00
#
_symmetry.space_group_name_H-M   'P 1'
#
loop_
_entity.id
_entity.type
_entity.pdbx_description
1 polymer ?
#
loop_
_entity_poly.entity_id
_entity_poly.type
_entity_poly.pdbx_seq_one_letter_code
_entity_poly.pdbx_strand_id
1 'polypeptide(L)'
;MPSAFVQVFRTPDLRKKTVFTLGVIVLYRLGSHVPLPGVDYGNVQRCVDQASGSGGLLGLANVFSGGALLQITLFALGILPYITASIILQLLTVVVPRLETLKKEGSAGQGKITQYTRYLTVGLALVQGTGLVATARSGALFPACRTASGIVPDTSVLAAVVMVLTVTAGTACVMWLAELITDRGIGNGMSLLIFVSIASTLPRALWAVKEQGEIAGGWLSFGSVVLVGLVMVALVVFVEQGQRRIPVQYAKRMVGRRSYGGTATYIPLKVNQAGVVPVIFASSLLYIPALIAQFSHSDSGWAAWITRNFVRGDHPFYVVAYFLLIVFFAFFYVAITFNAEEVAGNIRQAGGFVPGIRAGRPTAEYLGYVLNRLTWPGSLYLGLIALVPTVAFAGLGGANQLTGTSILIIVSVGLETVKQINSQIEQHSYEGFLR
;
A
#
# COMPACT_ATOMS: atom_id res chain seq x y z
N MET A 1 -22.54 -8.31 -8.95
CA MET A 1 -21.89 -7.31 -8.10
C MET A 1 -22.86 -6.38 -7.36
N PRO A 2 -23.90 -5.77 -7.95
CA PRO A 2 -24.83 -4.92 -7.17
C PRO A 2 -25.60 -5.67 -6.09
N SER A 3 -25.87 -6.97 -6.27
CA SER A 3 -26.54 -7.81 -5.26
C SER A 3 -25.73 -8.01 -3.98
N ALA A 4 -24.40 -8.08 -4.06
CA ALA A 4 -23.53 -8.23 -2.90
C ALA A 4 -23.56 -7.00 -2.00
N PHE A 5 -23.53 -5.79 -2.57
CA PHE A 5 -23.64 -4.55 -1.78
C PHE A 5 -24.98 -4.45 -1.05
N VAL A 6 -26.08 -4.84 -1.68
CA VAL A 6 -27.41 -4.85 -1.05
C VAL A 6 -27.45 -5.88 0.09
N GLN A 7 -26.83 -7.04 -0.08
CA GLN A 7 -26.75 -8.09 0.95
C GLN A 7 -25.93 -7.65 2.18
N VAL A 8 -24.86 -6.86 2.01
CA VAL A 8 -24.07 -6.29 3.12
C VAL A 8 -24.95 -5.50 4.07
N PHE A 9 -25.84 -4.66 3.53
CA PHE A 9 -26.75 -3.85 4.35
C PHE A 9 -27.92 -4.64 4.96
N ARG A 10 -28.26 -5.79 4.41
CA ARG A 10 -29.31 -6.69 4.95
C ARG A 10 -28.82 -7.53 6.12
N THR A 11 -27.53 -7.89 6.15
CA THR A 11 -26.93 -8.70 7.22
C THR A 11 -26.49 -7.80 8.37
N PRO A 12 -27.06 -7.91 9.60
CA PRO A 12 -26.84 -6.96 10.68
C PRO A 12 -25.39 -6.87 11.13
N ASP A 13 -24.63 -7.98 11.14
CA ASP A 13 -23.23 -8.02 11.56
C ASP A 13 -22.31 -7.35 10.52
N LEU A 14 -22.51 -7.63 9.24
CA LEU A 14 -21.76 -6.99 8.15
C LEU A 14 -22.07 -5.49 8.08
N ARG A 15 -23.33 -5.10 8.29
CA ARG A 15 -23.72 -3.69 8.37
C ARG A 15 -22.99 -2.96 9.49
N LYS A 16 -22.92 -3.55 10.70
CA LYS A 16 -22.17 -2.95 11.83
C LYS A 16 -20.70 -2.76 11.49
N LYS A 17 -20.05 -3.79 10.94
CA LYS A 17 -18.63 -3.72 10.52
C LYS A 17 -18.38 -2.67 9.43
N THR A 18 -19.28 -2.60 8.44
CA THR A 18 -19.17 -1.62 7.34
C THR A 18 -19.34 -0.19 7.85
N VAL A 19 -20.38 0.07 8.67
CA VAL A 19 -20.61 1.40 9.25
C VAL A 19 -19.46 1.81 10.15
N PHE A 20 -18.92 0.87 10.94
CA PHE A 20 -17.74 1.11 11.76
C PHE A 20 -16.53 1.50 10.92
N THR A 21 -16.23 0.74 9.85
CA THR A 21 -15.12 1.03 8.93
C THR A 21 -15.28 2.42 8.28
N LEU A 22 -16.49 2.75 7.81
CA LEU A 22 -16.79 4.07 7.25
C LEU A 22 -16.61 5.18 8.29
N GLY A 23 -17.05 4.96 9.53
CA GLY A 23 -16.86 5.91 10.63
C GLY A 23 -15.39 6.21 10.90
N VAL A 24 -14.55 5.16 10.94
CA VAL A 24 -13.10 5.33 11.12
C VAL A 24 -12.45 6.06 9.93
N ILE A 25 -12.90 5.78 8.69
CA ILE A 25 -12.44 6.49 7.49
C ILE A 25 -12.79 7.99 7.58
N VAL A 26 -13.99 8.33 8.01
CA VAL A 26 -14.40 9.74 8.22
C VAL A 26 -13.52 10.42 9.27
N LEU A 27 -13.24 9.76 10.40
CA LEU A 27 -12.34 10.28 11.43
C LEU A 27 -10.92 10.52 10.89
N TYR A 28 -10.40 9.56 10.10
CA TYR A 28 -9.11 9.72 9.44
C TYR A 28 -9.10 10.92 8.49
N ARG A 29 -10.14 11.11 7.70
CA ARG A 29 -10.25 12.25 6.78
C ARG A 29 -10.38 13.58 7.50
N LEU A 30 -11.11 13.66 8.58
CA LEU A 30 -11.18 14.85 9.43
C LEU A 30 -9.79 15.22 9.98
N GLY A 31 -9.07 14.28 10.56
CA GLY A 31 -7.72 14.52 11.08
C GLY A 31 -6.70 14.93 10.01
N SER A 32 -6.88 14.49 8.75
CA SER A 32 -6.01 14.90 7.63
C SER A 32 -6.24 16.34 7.17
N HIS A 33 -7.25 17.05 7.68
CA HIS A 33 -7.50 18.48 7.41
C HIS A 33 -7.23 19.38 8.63
N VAL A 34 -6.92 18.83 9.80
CA VAL A 34 -6.57 19.61 10.98
C VAL A 34 -5.14 20.11 10.84
N PRO A 35 -4.90 21.43 10.75
CA PRO A 35 -3.55 21.98 10.61
C PRO A 35 -2.71 21.71 11.86
N LEU A 36 -1.40 21.64 11.67
CA LEU A 36 -0.44 21.47 12.76
C LEU A 36 -0.38 22.77 13.59
N PRO A 37 -0.31 22.70 14.93
CA PRO A 37 -0.16 23.90 15.75
C PRO A 37 1.14 24.65 15.39
N GLY A 38 1.06 25.97 15.29
CA GLY A 38 2.19 26.83 14.93
C GLY A 38 2.42 26.99 13.42
N VAL A 39 1.55 26.48 12.56
CA VAL A 39 1.59 26.62 11.10
C VAL A 39 0.56 27.63 10.63
N ASP A 40 0.99 28.58 9.79
CA ASP A 40 0.08 29.51 9.10
C ASP A 40 -0.59 28.80 7.91
N TYR A 41 -1.81 28.33 8.12
CA TYR A 41 -2.59 27.61 7.10
C TYR A 41 -2.84 28.44 5.84
N GLY A 42 -3.02 29.76 5.96
CA GLY A 42 -3.25 30.64 4.81
C GLY A 42 -2.04 30.69 3.86
N ASN A 43 -0.83 30.76 4.42
CA ASN A 43 0.41 30.73 3.66
C ASN A 43 0.67 29.34 3.06
N VAL A 44 0.38 28.27 3.80
CA VAL A 44 0.49 26.89 3.28
C VAL A 44 -0.41 26.69 2.07
N GLN A 45 -1.67 27.12 2.13
CA GLN A 45 -2.61 26.94 1.03
C GLN A 45 -2.17 27.66 -0.23
N ARG A 46 -1.68 28.90 -0.12
CA ARG A 46 -1.10 29.65 -1.24
C ARG A 46 0.09 28.94 -1.86
N CYS A 47 0.98 28.39 -1.03
CA CYS A 47 2.13 27.64 -1.52
C CYS A 47 1.76 26.31 -2.15
N VAL A 48 0.75 25.60 -1.65
CA VAL A 48 0.23 24.36 -2.24
C VAL A 48 -0.38 24.61 -3.62
N ASP A 49 -1.12 25.71 -3.78
CA ASP A 49 -1.72 26.07 -5.07
C ASP A 49 -0.64 26.44 -6.11
N GLN A 50 0.45 27.08 -5.69
CA GLN A 50 1.61 27.37 -6.56
C GLN A 50 2.46 26.12 -6.83
N ALA A 51 2.52 25.17 -5.91
CA ALA A 51 3.34 23.95 -5.98
C ALA A 51 2.63 22.80 -6.71
N SER A 52 1.47 23.01 -7.32
CA SER A 52 0.64 21.96 -7.97
C SER A 52 1.34 21.16 -9.08
N GLY A 53 2.60 21.48 -9.41
CA GLY A 53 3.45 20.78 -10.36
C GLY A 53 4.65 20.03 -9.78
N SER A 54 4.84 19.97 -8.46
CA SER A 54 5.98 19.29 -7.86
C SER A 54 5.79 17.76 -7.93
N GLY A 55 6.24 17.17 -9.02
CA GLY A 55 6.40 15.73 -9.16
C GLY A 55 7.55 15.17 -8.32
N GLY A 56 7.74 13.86 -8.34
CA GLY A 56 8.82 13.18 -7.65
C GLY A 56 8.39 12.50 -6.33
N LEU A 57 9.37 12.14 -5.52
CA LEU A 57 9.15 11.36 -4.29
C LEU A 57 8.26 12.06 -3.25
N LEU A 58 8.35 13.39 -3.13
CA LEU A 58 7.47 14.16 -2.25
C LEU A 58 6.01 14.12 -2.73
N GLY A 59 5.79 14.13 -4.05
CA GLY A 59 4.47 13.94 -4.64
C GLY A 59 3.88 12.57 -4.29
N LEU A 60 4.67 11.50 -4.38
CA LEU A 60 4.25 10.16 -3.96
C LEU A 60 3.89 10.10 -2.47
N ALA A 61 4.75 10.63 -1.60
CA ALA A 61 4.47 10.68 -0.16
C ALA A 61 3.20 11.49 0.15
N ASN A 62 2.96 12.58 -0.58
CA ASN A 62 1.75 13.37 -0.46
C ASN A 62 0.49 12.60 -0.91
N VAL A 63 0.57 11.79 -1.97
CA VAL A 63 -0.53 10.92 -2.41
C VAL A 63 -0.84 9.85 -1.35
N PHE A 64 0.16 9.22 -0.76
CA PHE A 64 -0.02 8.24 0.32
C PHE A 64 -0.59 8.84 1.61
N SER A 65 -0.29 10.11 1.90
CA SER A 65 -0.89 10.83 3.02
C SER A 65 -2.26 11.44 2.71
N GLY A 66 -2.75 11.30 1.47
CA GLY A 66 -4.03 11.88 1.05
C GLY A 66 -4.04 13.40 0.93
N GLY A 67 -2.89 14.00 0.62
CA GLY A 67 -2.70 15.45 0.54
C GLY A 67 -2.27 16.11 1.86
N ALA A 68 -2.25 15.37 2.96
CA ALA A 68 -1.98 15.88 4.31
C ALA A 68 -0.52 16.36 4.48
N LEU A 69 0.44 15.75 3.75
CA LEU A 69 1.86 16.10 3.88
C LEU A 69 2.14 17.55 3.43
N LEU A 70 1.69 17.93 2.25
CA LEU A 70 1.89 19.31 1.75
C LEU A 70 1.04 20.33 2.50
N GLN A 71 -0.09 19.92 3.07
CA GLN A 71 -0.91 20.79 3.92
C GLN A 71 -0.37 20.94 5.35
N ILE A 72 0.68 20.21 5.70
CA ILE A 72 1.32 20.19 7.04
C ILE A 72 0.27 20.03 8.15
N THR A 73 -0.52 18.97 8.05
CA THR A 73 -1.61 18.65 8.98
C THR A 73 -1.16 17.68 10.07
N LEU A 74 -2.05 17.43 11.04
CA LEU A 74 -1.84 16.45 12.12
C LEU A 74 -1.42 15.07 11.59
N PHE A 75 -2.02 14.62 10.47
CA PHE A 75 -1.71 13.35 9.83
C PHE A 75 -0.77 13.50 8.62
N ALA A 76 0.14 14.49 8.63
CA ALA A 76 1.04 14.78 7.52
C ALA A 76 1.86 13.59 7.06
N LEU A 77 2.42 12.80 7.98
CA LEU A 77 3.14 11.56 7.65
C LEU A 77 2.21 10.40 7.24
N GLY A 78 0.92 10.50 7.54
CA GLY A 78 -0.06 9.47 7.25
C GLY A 78 0.32 8.11 7.83
N ILE A 79 0.17 7.07 7.02
CA ILE A 79 0.46 5.68 7.39
C ILE A 79 1.89 5.23 6.99
N LEU A 80 2.68 6.08 6.30
CA LEU A 80 4.00 5.73 5.77
C LEU A 80 4.98 5.19 6.83
N PRO A 81 5.14 5.78 8.03
CA PRO A 81 6.06 5.24 9.05
C PRO A 81 5.66 3.84 9.50
N TYR A 82 4.36 3.55 9.58
CA TYR A 82 3.86 2.22 9.95
C TYR A 82 4.12 1.18 8.87
N ILE A 83 3.94 1.54 7.61
CA ILE A 83 4.26 0.67 6.47
C ILE A 83 5.76 0.35 6.50
N THR A 84 6.60 1.37 6.60
CA THR A 84 8.07 1.19 6.62
C THR A 84 8.51 0.31 7.79
N ALA A 85 7.94 0.51 8.98
CA ALA A 85 8.21 -0.31 10.16
C ALA A 85 7.79 -1.78 9.94
N SER A 86 6.61 -2.00 9.37
CA SER A 86 6.11 -3.33 9.06
C SER A 86 7.01 -4.06 8.05
N ILE A 87 7.49 -3.36 7.02
CA ILE A 87 8.43 -3.88 6.02
C ILE A 87 9.74 -4.28 6.70
N ILE A 88 10.34 -3.39 7.48
CA ILE A 88 11.61 -3.63 8.17
C ILE A 88 11.48 -4.87 9.06
N LEU A 89 10.39 -4.99 9.83
CA LEU A 89 10.20 -6.16 10.68
C LEU A 89 9.95 -7.44 9.89
N GLN A 90 9.22 -7.40 8.78
CA GLN A 90 9.05 -8.55 7.90
C GLN A 90 10.39 -9.03 7.32
N LEU A 91 11.25 -8.10 6.92
CA LEU A 91 12.62 -8.42 6.49
C LEU A 91 13.44 -9.03 7.63
N LEU A 92 13.37 -8.43 8.82
CA LEU A 92 14.07 -8.92 10.00
C LEU A 92 13.59 -10.30 10.46
N THR A 93 12.33 -10.67 10.25
CA THR A 93 11.84 -12.01 10.58
C THR A 93 12.52 -13.13 9.78
N VAL A 94 13.12 -12.81 8.64
CA VAL A 94 13.88 -13.77 7.81
C VAL A 94 15.34 -13.86 8.26
N VAL A 95 15.91 -12.75 8.72
CA VAL A 95 17.35 -12.66 9.05
C VAL A 95 17.61 -13.00 10.52
N VAL A 96 16.67 -12.64 11.41
CA VAL A 96 16.83 -12.80 12.86
C VAL A 96 16.11 -14.05 13.35
N PRO A 97 16.85 -15.11 13.79
CA PRO A 97 16.24 -16.40 14.21
C PRO A 97 15.21 -16.27 15.33
N ARG A 98 15.40 -15.30 16.26
CA ARG A 98 14.42 -15.03 17.33
C ARG A 98 13.07 -14.55 16.82
N LEU A 99 13.05 -13.74 15.77
CA LEU A 99 11.82 -13.26 15.15
C LEU A 99 11.16 -14.35 14.29
N GLU A 100 11.96 -15.22 13.69
CA GLU A 100 11.46 -16.39 12.97
C GLU A 100 10.75 -17.37 13.94
N THR A 101 11.34 -17.66 15.12
CA THR A 101 10.70 -18.51 16.12
C THR A 101 9.39 -17.90 16.63
N LEU A 102 9.36 -16.59 16.88
CA LEU A 102 8.12 -15.88 17.25
C LEU A 102 7.04 -16.00 16.15
N LYS A 103 7.41 -15.92 14.88
CA LYS A 103 6.46 -16.12 13.77
C LYS A 103 5.88 -17.54 13.78
N LYS A 104 6.67 -18.55 14.14
CA LYS A 104 6.23 -19.96 14.26
C LYS A 104 5.36 -20.24 15.49
N GLU A 105 5.40 -19.39 16.52
CA GLU A 105 4.54 -19.48 17.72
C GLU A 105 3.06 -19.18 17.46
N GLY A 106 2.69 -18.80 16.22
CA GLY A 106 1.31 -18.51 15.84
C GLY A 106 0.79 -17.17 16.35
N SER A 107 -0.45 -17.13 16.87
CA SER A 107 -1.13 -15.87 17.25
C SER A 107 -0.42 -15.11 18.38
N ALA A 108 0.16 -15.81 19.36
CA ALA A 108 0.87 -15.20 20.48
C ALA A 108 2.17 -14.51 20.02
N GLY A 109 2.93 -15.16 19.14
CA GLY A 109 4.15 -14.58 18.56
C GLY A 109 3.84 -13.43 17.62
N GLN A 110 2.77 -13.52 16.82
CA GLN A 110 2.31 -12.44 15.96
C GLN A 110 1.95 -11.18 16.76
N GLY A 111 1.33 -11.31 17.92
CA GLY A 111 1.06 -10.19 18.83
C GLY A 111 2.32 -9.45 19.26
N LYS A 112 3.42 -10.18 19.58
CA LYS A 112 4.71 -9.57 19.92
C LYS A 112 5.35 -8.86 18.72
N ILE A 113 5.28 -9.45 17.51
CA ILE A 113 5.79 -8.83 16.29
C ILE A 113 5.04 -7.51 16.01
N THR A 114 3.72 -7.49 16.15
CA THR A 114 2.90 -6.28 16.03
C THR A 114 3.33 -5.21 17.04
N GLN A 115 3.63 -5.60 18.27
CA GLN A 115 4.13 -4.67 19.30
C GLN A 115 5.47 -4.05 18.91
N TYR A 116 6.42 -4.84 18.39
CA TYR A 116 7.69 -4.31 17.87
C TYR A 116 7.47 -3.38 16.67
N THR A 117 6.51 -3.68 15.79
CA THR A 117 6.11 -2.78 14.69
C THR A 117 5.65 -1.43 15.23
N ARG A 118 4.83 -1.41 16.28
CA ARG A 118 4.35 -0.16 16.91
C ARG A 118 5.51 0.68 17.45
N TYR A 119 6.45 0.09 18.18
CA TYR A 119 7.61 0.80 18.71
C TYR A 119 8.48 1.38 17.59
N LEU A 120 8.75 0.57 16.56
CA LEU A 120 9.53 1.01 15.42
C LEU A 120 8.82 2.12 14.63
N THR A 121 7.50 2.04 14.51
CA THR A 121 6.67 3.08 13.88
C THR A 121 6.82 4.42 14.58
N VAL A 122 6.72 4.45 15.91
CA VAL A 122 6.88 5.70 16.69
C VAL A 122 8.29 6.25 16.52
N GLY A 123 9.33 5.40 16.58
CA GLY A 123 10.71 5.81 16.32
C GLY A 123 10.92 6.42 14.93
N LEU A 124 10.40 5.77 13.89
CA LEU A 124 10.45 6.30 12.52
C LEU A 124 9.63 7.58 12.35
N ALA A 125 8.48 7.68 12.99
CA ALA A 125 7.64 8.87 12.95
C ALA A 125 8.35 10.08 13.60
N LEU A 126 9.09 9.87 14.68
CA LEU A 126 9.93 10.92 15.28
C LEU A 126 11.00 11.39 14.31
N VAL A 127 11.74 10.48 13.67
CA VAL A 127 12.80 10.84 12.72
C VAL A 127 12.20 11.55 11.50
N GLN A 128 11.15 11.01 10.90
CA GLN A 128 10.50 11.61 9.74
C GLN A 128 9.79 12.92 10.08
N GLY A 129 9.19 13.03 11.27
CA GLY A 129 8.57 14.25 11.78
C GLY A 129 9.58 15.37 11.99
N THR A 130 10.77 15.08 12.54
CA THR A 130 11.83 16.08 12.65
C THR A 130 12.27 16.57 11.28
N GLY A 131 12.40 15.68 10.28
CA GLY A 131 12.70 16.05 8.89
C GLY A 131 11.64 16.94 8.27
N LEU A 132 10.36 16.59 8.44
CA LEU A 132 9.25 17.37 7.93
C LEU A 132 9.22 18.78 8.55
N VAL A 133 9.36 18.89 9.87
CA VAL A 133 9.37 20.18 10.58
C VAL A 133 10.59 21.01 10.19
N ALA A 134 11.76 20.40 10.03
CA ALA A 134 12.97 21.10 9.59
C ALA A 134 12.81 21.65 8.16
N THR A 135 12.29 20.87 7.22
CA THR A 135 12.04 21.32 5.84
C THR A 135 10.93 22.36 5.74
N ALA A 136 9.89 22.27 6.58
CA ALA A 136 8.84 23.26 6.65
C ALA A 136 9.36 24.61 7.17
N ARG A 137 10.25 24.60 8.19
CA ARG A 137 10.87 25.82 8.77
C ARG A 137 11.88 26.47 7.83
N SER A 138 12.66 25.67 7.09
CA SER A 138 13.63 26.18 6.13
C SER A 138 12.98 26.69 4.83
N GLY A 139 11.68 26.45 4.63
CA GLY A 139 10.99 26.75 3.37
C GLY A 139 11.34 25.78 2.22
N ALA A 140 12.18 24.78 2.48
CA ALA A 140 12.62 23.82 1.45
C ALA A 140 11.48 22.92 0.95
N LEU A 141 10.37 22.84 1.69
CA LEU A 141 9.18 22.09 1.27
C LEU A 141 8.50 22.68 0.03
N PHE A 142 8.59 24.03 -0.13
CA PHE A 142 8.00 24.79 -1.22
C PHE A 142 9.01 25.73 -1.90
N PRO A 143 9.98 25.23 -2.64
CA PRO A 143 11.08 26.05 -3.19
C PRO A 143 10.62 27.12 -4.18
N ALA A 144 9.45 26.92 -4.81
CA ALA A 144 8.87 27.88 -5.76
C ALA A 144 8.03 28.97 -5.09
N CYS A 145 7.74 28.86 -3.79
CA CYS A 145 6.86 29.77 -3.08
C CYS A 145 7.65 30.88 -2.35
N ARG A 146 7.42 32.15 -2.73
CA ARG A 146 8.09 33.30 -2.10
C ARG A 146 7.71 33.49 -0.63
N THR A 147 6.57 33.00 -0.19
CA THR A 147 6.08 33.09 1.20
C THR A 147 6.42 31.85 2.04
N ALA A 148 7.26 30.95 1.51
CA ALA A 148 7.62 29.71 2.21
C ALA A 148 8.29 29.94 3.58
N SER A 149 9.02 31.03 3.76
CA SER A 149 9.62 31.41 5.04
C SER A 149 8.60 31.86 6.11
N GLY A 150 7.36 32.16 5.72
CA GLY A 150 6.26 32.53 6.62
C GLY A 150 5.31 31.38 7.01
N ILE A 151 5.61 30.15 6.61
CA ILE A 151 4.77 28.97 6.90
C ILE A 151 4.79 28.65 8.40
N VAL A 152 5.96 28.77 9.05
CA VAL A 152 6.14 28.59 10.49
C VAL A 152 6.65 29.91 11.08
N PRO A 153 5.75 30.80 11.55
CA PRO A 153 6.13 32.11 12.05
C PRO A 153 6.96 32.02 13.34
N ASP A 154 6.70 31.00 14.17
CA ASP A 154 7.44 30.82 15.42
C ASP A 154 8.66 29.89 15.20
N THR A 155 9.86 30.48 15.29
CA THR A 155 11.15 29.80 15.12
C THR A 155 11.71 29.22 16.42
N SER A 156 10.98 29.29 17.56
CA SER A 156 11.44 28.76 18.84
C SER A 156 11.68 27.22 18.77
N VAL A 157 12.64 26.75 19.56
CA VAL A 157 12.92 25.32 19.68
C VAL A 157 11.72 24.57 20.28
N LEU A 158 11.02 25.20 21.22
CA LEU A 158 9.85 24.64 21.87
C LEU A 158 8.72 24.40 20.85
N ALA A 159 8.45 25.36 19.95
CA ALA A 159 7.47 25.20 18.88
C ALA A 159 7.84 24.02 17.97
N ALA A 160 9.12 23.85 17.61
CA ALA A 160 9.57 22.70 16.81
C ALA A 160 9.32 21.37 17.52
N VAL A 161 9.63 21.27 18.81
CA VAL A 161 9.41 20.04 19.60
C VAL A 161 7.91 19.72 19.68
N VAL A 162 7.06 20.71 19.93
CA VAL A 162 5.60 20.53 19.96
C VAL A 162 5.09 20.04 18.60
N MET A 163 5.56 20.62 17.50
CA MET A 163 5.17 20.19 16.15
C MET A 163 5.58 18.73 15.87
N VAL A 164 6.81 18.35 16.20
CA VAL A 164 7.31 16.97 16.02
C VAL A 164 6.49 15.97 16.86
N LEU A 165 6.24 16.29 18.11
CA LEU A 165 5.43 15.45 18.99
C LEU A 165 3.99 15.32 18.49
N THR A 166 3.42 16.41 17.98
CA THR A 166 2.05 16.41 17.44
C THR A 166 1.94 15.54 16.18
N VAL A 167 2.89 15.65 15.23
CA VAL A 167 2.92 14.79 14.03
C VAL A 167 3.13 13.32 14.40
N THR A 168 3.99 13.05 15.38
CA THR A 168 4.24 11.68 15.85
C THR A 168 3.00 11.10 16.52
N ALA A 169 2.31 11.87 17.35
CA ALA A 169 1.04 11.49 17.96
C ALA A 169 -0.03 11.25 16.89
N GLY A 170 -0.06 12.09 15.84
CA GLY A 170 -0.93 11.90 14.68
C GLY A 170 -0.67 10.57 13.97
N THR A 171 0.59 10.24 13.73
CA THR A 171 0.97 8.93 13.13
C THR A 171 0.58 7.75 14.02
N ALA A 172 0.77 7.84 15.33
CA ALA A 172 0.35 6.82 16.27
C ALA A 172 -1.17 6.64 16.26
N CYS A 173 -1.93 7.74 16.14
CA CYS A 173 -3.38 7.69 15.99
C CYS A 173 -3.79 7.00 14.67
N VAL A 174 -3.16 7.33 13.53
CA VAL A 174 -3.43 6.68 12.24
C VAL A 174 -3.12 5.18 12.29
N MET A 175 -2.01 4.79 12.90
CA MET A 175 -1.66 3.40 13.13
C MET A 175 -2.74 2.68 13.94
N TRP A 176 -3.19 3.27 15.04
CA TRP A 176 -4.26 2.73 15.87
C TRP A 176 -5.58 2.60 15.10
N LEU A 177 -5.96 3.59 14.28
CA LEU A 177 -7.14 3.53 13.41
C LEU A 177 -7.03 2.39 12.39
N ALA A 178 -5.85 2.16 11.80
CA ALA A 178 -5.60 1.06 10.87
C ALA A 178 -5.79 -0.31 11.55
N GLU A 179 -5.23 -0.49 12.74
CA GLU A 179 -5.41 -1.72 13.52
C GLU A 179 -6.86 -1.93 13.92
N LEU A 180 -7.56 -0.87 14.32
CA LEU A 180 -8.97 -0.91 14.70
C LEU A 180 -9.87 -1.37 13.54
N ILE A 181 -9.59 -0.94 12.30
CA ILE A 181 -10.29 -1.44 11.11
C ILE A 181 -9.99 -2.93 10.91
N THR A 182 -8.74 -3.34 11.06
CA THR A 182 -8.34 -4.74 10.87
C THR A 182 -9.01 -5.67 11.87
N ASP A 183 -9.13 -5.24 13.13
CA ASP A 183 -9.68 -6.05 14.22
C ASP A 183 -11.22 -6.10 14.20
N ARG A 184 -11.88 -4.97 13.94
CA ARG A 184 -13.33 -4.83 14.12
C ARG A 184 -14.08 -4.45 12.83
N GLY A 185 -13.38 -4.08 11.78
CA GLY A 185 -13.93 -3.64 10.52
C GLY A 185 -13.98 -4.73 9.45
N ILE A 186 -13.93 -4.27 8.21
CA ILE A 186 -13.82 -5.11 7.01
C ILE A 186 -12.48 -4.82 6.33
N GLY A 187 -11.73 -5.87 6.05
CA GLY A 187 -10.50 -5.76 5.28
C GLY A 187 -9.25 -5.47 6.11
N ASN A 188 -8.16 -5.26 5.42
CA ASN A 188 -6.90 -4.83 6.02
C ASN A 188 -6.94 -3.31 6.19
N GLY A 189 -6.93 -2.82 7.43
CA GLY A 189 -7.07 -1.39 7.73
C GLY A 189 -5.95 -0.54 7.14
N MET A 190 -4.71 -1.06 7.10
CA MET A 190 -3.59 -0.38 6.47
C MET A 190 -3.86 -0.12 4.97
N SER A 191 -4.22 -1.17 4.23
CA SER A 191 -4.52 -1.08 2.81
C SER A 191 -5.71 -0.17 2.52
N LEU A 192 -6.76 -0.22 3.36
CA LEU A 192 -7.94 0.63 3.24
C LEU A 192 -7.62 2.11 3.46
N LEU A 193 -6.80 2.46 4.47
CA LEU A 193 -6.40 3.85 4.69
C LEU A 193 -5.56 4.39 3.54
N ILE A 194 -4.66 3.58 2.96
CA ILE A 194 -3.91 3.96 1.75
C ILE A 194 -4.87 4.17 0.56
N PHE A 195 -5.80 3.24 0.36
CA PHE A 195 -6.83 3.36 -0.68
C PHE A 195 -7.62 4.67 -0.56
N VAL A 196 -8.10 5.00 0.64
CA VAL A 196 -8.86 6.23 0.90
C VAL A 196 -8.00 7.47 0.67
N SER A 197 -6.73 7.45 1.08
CA SER A 197 -5.78 8.53 0.86
C SER A 197 -5.62 8.81 -0.63
N ILE A 198 -5.31 7.77 -1.42
CA ILE A 198 -5.11 7.89 -2.86
C ILE A 198 -6.42 8.29 -3.57
N ALA A 199 -7.54 7.63 -3.26
CA ALA A 199 -8.83 7.93 -3.86
C ALA A 199 -9.28 9.37 -3.64
N SER A 200 -8.93 9.96 -2.50
CA SER A 200 -9.28 11.34 -2.18
C SER A 200 -8.46 12.39 -2.94
N THR A 201 -7.23 12.07 -3.37
CA THR A 201 -6.39 12.98 -4.15
C THR A 201 -6.67 12.89 -5.65
N LEU A 202 -7.29 11.80 -6.10
CA LEU A 202 -7.53 11.50 -7.52
C LEU A 202 -8.36 12.56 -8.25
N PRO A 203 -9.50 13.07 -7.72
CA PRO A 203 -10.29 14.08 -8.42
C PRO A 203 -9.51 15.38 -8.65
N ARG A 204 -8.73 15.85 -7.66
CA ARG A 204 -7.90 17.04 -7.76
C ARG A 204 -6.76 16.84 -8.76
N ALA A 205 -6.13 15.66 -8.75
CA ALA A 205 -5.07 15.31 -9.69
C ALA A 205 -5.57 15.29 -11.13
N LEU A 206 -6.75 14.72 -11.39
CA LEU A 206 -7.38 14.70 -12.70
C LEU A 206 -7.75 16.13 -13.17
N TRP A 207 -8.27 16.96 -12.27
CA TRP A 207 -8.61 18.33 -12.61
C TRP A 207 -7.37 19.17 -12.95
N ALA A 208 -6.27 18.99 -12.22
CA ALA A 208 -5.00 19.65 -12.45
C ALA A 208 -4.43 19.34 -13.86
N VAL A 209 -4.64 18.13 -14.38
CA VAL A 209 -4.25 17.77 -15.75
C VAL A 209 -4.98 18.61 -16.78
N LYS A 210 -6.27 18.92 -16.54
CA LYS A 210 -7.04 19.79 -17.44
C LYS A 210 -6.52 21.23 -17.41
N GLU A 211 -6.18 21.75 -16.23
CA GLU A 211 -5.73 23.14 -16.07
C GLU A 211 -4.31 23.37 -16.63
N GLN A 212 -3.44 22.35 -16.52
CA GLN A 212 -2.04 22.43 -17.01
C GLN A 212 -1.87 22.03 -18.46
N GLY A 213 -2.88 21.41 -19.08
CA GLY A 213 -2.82 20.93 -20.46
C GLY A 213 -2.87 22.08 -21.45
N GLU A 214 -1.82 22.24 -22.27
CA GLU A 214 -1.72 23.27 -23.32
C GLU A 214 -2.51 22.91 -24.59
N ILE A 215 -2.76 21.60 -24.84
CA ILE A 215 -3.38 21.10 -26.06
C ILE A 215 -4.90 21.17 -25.97
N ALA A 216 -5.55 21.90 -26.91
CA ALA A 216 -7.00 22.02 -27.00
C ALA A 216 -7.70 22.45 -25.70
N GLY A 217 -7.12 23.41 -24.96
CA GLY A 217 -7.65 23.90 -23.68
C GLY A 217 -7.63 22.85 -22.56
N GLY A 218 -6.73 21.87 -22.65
CA GLY A 218 -6.57 20.82 -21.64
C GLY A 218 -7.57 19.65 -21.73
N TRP A 219 -8.61 19.74 -22.56
CA TRP A 219 -9.61 18.67 -22.69
C TRP A 219 -9.06 17.42 -23.36
N LEU A 220 -8.19 17.57 -24.36
CA LEU A 220 -7.55 16.45 -25.04
C LEU A 220 -6.58 15.72 -24.11
N SER A 221 -5.78 16.47 -23.35
CA SER A 221 -4.88 15.92 -22.32
C SER A 221 -5.66 15.20 -21.22
N PHE A 222 -6.75 15.80 -20.74
CA PHE A 222 -7.65 15.18 -19.77
C PHE A 222 -8.26 13.88 -20.32
N GLY A 223 -8.79 13.89 -21.54
CA GLY A 223 -9.37 12.71 -22.17
C GLY A 223 -8.36 11.57 -22.36
N SER A 224 -7.14 11.89 -22.79
CA SER A 224 -6.07 10.90 -22.96
C SER A 224 -5.65 10.27 -21.62
N VAL A 225 -5.52 11.05 -20.56
CA VAL A 225 -5.18 10.55 -19.22
C VAL A 225 -6.29 9.65 -18.66
N VAL A 226 -7.56 10.03 -18.82
CA VAL A 226 -8.71 9.21 -18.41
C VAL A 226 -8.74 7.90 -19.20
N LEU A 227 -8.52 7.94 -20.52
CA LEU A 227 -8.51 6.75 -21.36
C LEU A 227 -7.37 5.79 -20.95
N VAL A 228 -6.15 6.30 -20.80
CA VAL A 228 -5.01 5.50 -20.30
C VAL A 228 -5.32 4.93 -18.92
N GLY A 229 -5.89 5.72 -18.02
CA GLY A 229 -6.30 5.26 -16.70
C GLY A 229 -7.31 4.11 -16.74
N LEU A 230 -8.34 4.20 -17.61
CA LEU A 230 -9.33 3.13 -17.78
C LEU A 230 -8.71 1.85 -18.36
N VAL A 231 -7.83 1.97 -19.34
CA VAL A 231 -7.09 0.82 -19.91
C VAL A 231 -6.23 0.16 -18.84
N MET A 232 -5.53 0.96 -18.02
CA MET A 232 -4.73 0.45 -16.91
C MET A 232 -5.60 -0.27 -15.86
N VAL A 233 -6.73 0.32 -15.47
CA VAL A 233 -7.68 -0.33 -14.55
C VAL A 233 -8.15 -1.68 -15.10
N ALA A 234 -8.55 -1.75 -16.37
CA ALA A 234 -8.99 -2.98 -17.00
C ALA A 234 -7.89 -4.05 -17.01
N LEU A 235 -6.65 -3.67 -17.31
CA LEU A 235 -5.50 -4.57 -17.34
C LEU A 235 -5.15 -5.07 -15.92
N VAL A 236 -5.17 -4.19 -14.92
CA VAL A 236 -4.95 -4.58 -13.51
C VAL A 236 -6.03 -5.55 -13.05
N VAL A 237 -7.31 -5.28 -13.32
CA VAL A 237 -8.42 -6.18 -12.95
C VAL A 237 -8.25 -7.54 -13.62
N PHE A 238 -7.87 -7.58 -14.90
CA PHE A 238 -7.68 -8.82 -15.64
C PHE A 238 -6.58 -9.69 -15.02
N VAL A 239 -5.42 -9.11 -14.72
CA VAL A 239 -4.29 -9.87 -14.15
C VAL A 239 -4.52 -10.25 -12.68
N GLU A 240 -5.10 -9.36 -11.86
CA GLU A 240 -5.39 -9.63 -10.45
C GLU A 240 -6.46 -10.73 -10.23
N GLN A 241 -7.33 -10.94 -11.22
CA GLN A 241 -8.28 -12.04 -11.20
C GLN A 241 -7.70 -13.34 -11.77
N GLY A 242 -6.57 -13.25 -12.48
CA GLY A 242 -5.88 -14.38 -13.06
C GLY A 242 -5.38 -15.35 -11.98
N GLN A 243 -5.81 -16.63 -12.06
CA GLN A 243 -5.37 -17.67 -11.13
C GLN A 243 -5.16 -19.00 -11.85
N ARG A 244 -4.10 -19.71 -11.47
CA ARG A 244 -3.87 -21.09 -11.86
C ARG A 244 -4.49 -22.01 -10.81
N ARG A 245 -5.42 -22.87 -11.22
CA ARG A 245 -6.09 -23.82 -10.34
C ARG A 245 -5.37 -25.15 -10.40
N ILE A 246 -4.80 -25.59 -9.27
CA ILE A 246 -4.15 -26.90 -9.14
C ILE A 246 -5.18 -27.86 -8.55
N PRO A 247 -5.59 -28.94 -9.27
CA PRO A 247 -6.58 -29.87 -8.76
C PRO A 247 -6.00 -30.68 -7.59
N VAL A 248 -6.79 -30.85 -6.54
CA VAL A 248 -6.48 -31.71 -5.39
C VAL A 248 -7.64 -32.68 -5.22
N GLN A 249 -7.32 -33.96 -5.12
CA GLN A 249 -8.28 -35.03 -4.88
C GLN A 249 -8.12 -35.56 -3.46
N TYR A 250 -9.24 -35.73 -2.77
CA TYR A 250 -9.28 -36.35 -1.46
C TYR A 250 -9.73 -37.81 -1.59
N ALA A 251 -9.09 -38.69 -0.82
CA ALA A 251 -9.43 -40.08 -0.79
C ALA A 251 -10.88 -40.29 -0.33
N LYS A 252 -11.64 -41.13 -1.07
CA LYS A 252 -12.97 -41.58 -0.66
C LYS A 252 -12.84 -42.58 0.48
N ARG A 253 -13.50 -42.30 1.62
CA ARG A 253 -13.66 -43.27 2.69
C ARG A 253 -15.05 -43.90 2.58
N MET A 254 -15.10 -45.21 2.46
CA MET A 254 -16.34 -45.99 2.56
C MET A 254 -16.49 -46.48 4.00
N VAL A 255 -17.60 -46.12 4.66
CA VAL A 255 -17.98 -46.64 5.96
C VAL A 255 -19.30 -47.33 5.79
N GLY A 256 -19.26 -48.66 5.67
CA GLY A 256 -20.41 -49.49 5.31
C GLY A 256 -20.89 -49.21 3.88
N ARG A 257 -22.18 -48.94 3.69
CA ARG A 257 -22.79 -48.60 2.41
C ARG A 257 -22.72 -47.10 2.05
N ARG A 258 -22.20 -46.26 2.91
CA ARG A 258 -22.10 -44.81 2.67
C ARG A 258 -20.67 -44.40 2.28
N SER A 259 -20.56 -43.66 1.19
CA SER A 259 -19.30 -43.09 0.73
C SER A 259 -19.17 -41.67 1.31
N TYR A 260 -18.13 -41.43 2.12
CA TYR A 260 -17.79 -40.14 2.67
C TYR A 260 -16.50 -39.60 2.01
N GLY A 261 -16.53 -38.35 1.59
CA GLY A 261 -15.37 -37.70 0.95
C GLY A 261 -15.35 -37.92 -0.58
N GLY A 262 -14.22 -37.60 -1.18
CA GLY A 262 -14.01 -37.70 -2.64
C GLY A 262 -14.45 -36.49 -3.42
N THR A 263 -14.59 -35.32 -2.77
CA THR A 263 -14.75 -34.04 -3.47
C THR A 263 -13.42 -33.64 -4.09
N ALA A 264 -13.42 -33.35 -5.37
CA ALA A 264 -12.29 -32.69 -6.02
C ALA A 264 -12.34 -31.19 -5.67
N THR A 265 -11.27 -30.66 -5.14
CA THR A 265 -11.09 -29.23 -4.91
C THR A 265 -9.87 -28.72 -5.67
N TYR A 266 -9.58 -27.45 -5.60
CA TYR A 266 -8.41 -26.88 -6.24
C TYR A 266 -7.72 -25.85 -5.34
N ILE A 267 -6.39 -25.74 -5.49
CA ILE A 267 -5.60 -24.69 -4.87
C ILE A 267 -5.51 -23.53 -5.88
N PRO A 268 -6.07 -22.34 -5.58
CA PRO A 268 -5.96 -21.19 -6.46
C PRO A 268 -4.61 -20.50 -6.23
N LEU A 269 -3.69 -20.55 -7.19
CA LEU A 269 -2.48 -19.76 -7.21
C LEU A 269 -2.70 -18.52 -8.10
N LYS A 270 -2.67 -17.33 -7.52
CA LYS A 270 -2.82 -16.08 -8.28
C LYS A 270 -1.58 -15.84 -9.14
N VAL A 271 -1.74 -15.21 -10.31
CA VAL A 271 -0.62 -14.76 -11.15
C VAL A 271 0.20 -13.72 -10.39
N ASN A 272 -0.48 -12.75 -9.76
CA ASN A 272 0.13 -11.83 -8.82
C ASN A 272 -0.14 -12.30 -7.39
N GLN A 273 0.71 -13.18 -6.87
CA GLN A 273 0.61 -13.68 -5.49
C GLN A 273 1.07 -12.63 -4.47
N ALA A 274 1.97 -11.76 -4.87
CA ALA A 274 2.52 -10.70 -4.03
C ALA A 274 1.56 -9.51 -3.83
N GLY A 275 0.55 -9.36 -4.69
CA GLY A 275 -0.36 -8.20 -4.65
C GLY A 275 0.36 -6.89 -4.91
N VAL A 276 -0.04 -5.82 -4.22
CA VAL A 276 0.56 -4.48 -4.33
C VAL A 276 1.74 -4.24 -3.38
N VAL A 277 1.97 -5.15 -2.46
CA VAL A 277 2.95 -5.00 -1.37
C VAL A 277 4.36 -4.71 -1.88
N PRO A 278 4.91 -5.39 -2.92
CA PRO A 278 6.23 -5.11 -3.47
C PRO A 278 6.41 -3.68 -3.98
N VAL A 279 5.36 -3.11 -4.56
CA VAL A 279 5.38 -1.75 -5.10
C VAL A 279 5.44 -0.72 -3.97
N ILE A 280 4.68 -0.95 -2.89
CA ILE A 280 4.73 -0.12 -1.69
C ILE A 280 6.11 -0.22 -1.01
N PHE A 281 6.70 -1.42 -0.97
CA PHE A 281 8.04 -1.64 -0.40
C PHE A 281 9.12 -0.92 -1.20
N ALA A 282 9.10 -1.04 -2.52
CA ALA A 282 10.04 -0.37 -3.40
C ALA A 282 9.97 1.16 -3.27
N SER A 283 8.76 1.74 -3.24
CA SER A 283 8.58 3.18 -3.06
C SER A 283 9.05 3.67 -1.69
N SER A 284 8.73 2.92 -0.62
CA SER A 284 9.16 3.26 0.74
C SER A 284 10.69 3.19 0.90
N LEU A 285 11.34 2.19 0.29
CA LEU A 285 12.79 2.06 0.35
C LEU A 285 13.50 3.20 -0.41
N LEU A 286 12.97 3.59 -1.58
CA LEU A 286 13.51 4.72 -2.35
C LEU A 286 13.30 6.08 -1.65
N TYR A 287 12.32 6.17 -0.75
CA TYR A 287 12.10 7.37 0.05
C TYR A 287 13.16 7.60 1.13
N ILE A 288 13.79 6.53 1.65
CA ILE A 288 14.81 6.62 2.71
C ILE A 288 16.04 7.44 2.29
N PRO A 289 16.71 7.21 1.13
CA PRO A 289 17.81 8.04 0.67
C PRO A 289 17.44 9.51 0.50
N ALA A 290 16.21 9.79 0.04
CA ALA A 290 15.72 11.16 -0.10
C ALA A 290 15.56 11.85 1.25
N LEU A 291 15.07 11.14 2.28
CA LEU A 291 15.03 11.65 3.65
C LEU A 291 16.43 11.97 4.17
N ILE A 292 17.39 11.07 3.98
CA ILE A 292 18.77 11.27 4.43
C ILE A 292 19.39 12.51 3.74
N ALA A 293 19.12 12.68 2.44
CA ALA A 293 19.60 13.85 1.69
C ALA A 293 19.01 15.17 2.20
N GLN A 294 17.77 15.17 2.71
CA GLN A 294 17.13 16.35 3.30
C GLN A 294 17.79 16.81 4.60
N PHE A 295 18.38 15.89 5.40
CA PHE A 295 19.09 16.22 6.63
C PHE A 295 20.52 16.69 6.37
N SER A 296 21.08 16.46 5.19
CA SER A 296 22.41 16.90 4.82
C SER A 296 22.38 18.31 4.25
N HIS A 297 23.41 19.11 4.55
CA HIS A 297 23.56 20.43 3.93
C HIS A 297 23.64 20.29 2.40
N SER A 298 22.90 21.13 1.68
CA SER A 298 22.76 21.09 0.22
C SER A 298 24.07 21.19 -0.57
N ASP A 299 25.17 21.59 0.08
CA ASP A 299 26.49 21.76 -0.55
C ASP A 299 27.34 20.48 -0.58
N SER A 300 26.90 19.40 0.07
CA SER A 300 27.59 18.12 -0.04
C SER A 300 27.31 17.45 -1.39
N GLY A 301 28.33 17.16 -2.17
CA GLY A 301 28.21 16.61 -3.54
C GLY A 301 27.39 15.31 -3.61
N TRP A 302 27.39 14.48 -2.56
CA TRP A 302 26.60 13.25 -2.49
C TRP A 302 25.09 13.52 -2.28
N ALA A 303 24.72 14.53 -1.45
CA ALA A 303 23.33 14.90 -1.26
C ALA A 303 22.71 15.51 -2.53
N ALA A 304 23.47 16.36 -3.23
CA ALA A 304 23.10 16.87 -4.54
C ALA A 304 22.93 15.74 -5.57
N TRP A 305 23.82 14.75 -5.57
CA TRP A 305 23.72 13.59 -6.45
C TRP A 305 22.47 12.74 -6.17
N ILE A 306 22.15 12.45 -4.89
CA ILE A 306 20.93 11.74 -4.51
C ILE A 306 19.69 12.54 -4.92
N THR A 307 19.66 13.82 -4.63
CA THR A 307 18.53 14.70 -4.97
C THR A 307 18.28 14.72 -6.47
N ARG A 308 19.35 14.78 -7.27
CA ARG A 308 19.25 14.81 -8.74
C ARG A 308 18.78 13.50 -9.33
N ASN A 309 19.25 12.35 -8.80
CA ASN A 309 19.03 11.03 -9.40
C ASN A 309 17.87 10.25 -8.77
N PHE A 310 17.54 10.48 -7.50
CA PHE A 310 16.51 9.72 -6.77
C PHE A 310 15.25 10.53 -6.45
N VAL A 311 15.34 11.85 -6.25
CA VAL A 311 14.16 12.66 -5.90
C VAL A 311 13.33 13.00 -7.13
N ARG A 312 13.96 13.18 -8.30
CA ARG A 312 13.25 13.37 -9.56
C ARG A 312 12.76 12.04 -10.09
N GLY A 313 11.45 11.84 -10.08
CA GLY A 313 10.80 10.58 -10.51
C GLY A 313 10.91 10.27 -12.02
N ASP A 314 11.37 11.21 -12.83
CA ASP A 314 11.56 11.12 -14.29
C ASP A 314 12.98 10.70 -14.69
N HIS A 315 13.94 10.66 -13.75
CA HIS A 315 15.32 10.31 -14.08
C HIS A 315 15.46 8.81 -14.40
N PRO A 316 16.15 8.41 -15.51
CA PRO A 316 16.25 7.01 -15.92
C PRO A 316 16.81 6.08 -14.83
N PHE A 317 17.72 6.57 -14.00
CA PHE A 317 18.28 5.81 -12.90
C PHE A 317 17.21 5.46 -11.85
N TYR A 318 16.32 6.41 -11.51
CA TYR A 318 15.20 6.17 -10.62
C TYR A 318 14.26 5.10 -11.19
N VAL A 319 13.89 5.21 -12.47
CA VAL A 319 12.98 4.29 -13.15
C VAL A 319 13.53 2.85 -13.13
N VAL A 320 14.81 2.68 -13.46
CA VAL A 320 15.46 1.36 -13.46
C VAL A 320 15.59 0.80 -12.06
N ALA A 321 16.05 1.62 -11.09
CA ALA A 321 16.16 1.19 -9.69
C ALA A 321 14.80 0.77 -9.11
N TYR A 322 13.75 1.54 -9.40
CA TYR A 322 12.41 1.27 -8.94
C TYR A 322 11.87 -0.05 -9.52
N PHE A 323 12.06 -0.28 -10.83
CA PHE A 323 11.68 -1.52 -11.49
C PHE A 323 12.38 -2.74 -10.87
N LEU A 324 13.69 -2.67 -10.71
CA LEU A 324 14.49 -3.75 -10.13
C LEU A 324 14.06 -4.04 -8.67
N LEU A 325 13.79 -3.00 -7.89
CA LEU A 325 13.30 -3.17 -6.52
C LEU A 325 11.91 -3.83 -6.49
N ILE A 326 11.00 -3.45 -7.38
CA ILE A 326 9.68 -4.09 -7.47
C ILE A 326 9.83 -5.58 -7.77
N VAL A 327 10.64 -5.95 -8.76
CA VAL A 327 10.91 -7.35 -9.11
C VAL A 327 11.53 -8.09 -7.93
N PHE A 328 12.56 -7.52 -7.31
CA PHE A 328 13.21 -8.10 -6.14
C PHE A 328 12.22 -8.36 -5.00
N PHE A 329 11.44 -7.35 -4.62
CA PHE A 329 10.47 -7.48 -3.54
C PHE A 329 9.30 -8.41 -3.89
N ALA A 330 8.93 -8.55 -5.16
CA ALA A 330 7.92 -9.50 -5.58
C ALA A 330 8.36 -10.94 -5.30
N PHE A 331 9.57 -11.31 -5.71
CA PHE A 331 10.14 -12.63 -5.41
C PHE A 331 10.33 -12.85 -3.91
N PHE A 332 10.86 -11.85 -3.24
CA PHE A 332 11.12 -11.90 -1.80
C PHE A 332 9.82 -12.09 -1.00
N TYR A 333 8.77 -11.32 -1.31
CA TYR A 333 7.49 -11.41 -0.63
C TYR A 333 6.79 -12.74 -0.86
N VAL A 334 6.80 -13.24 -2.08
CA VAL A 334 6.23 -14.56 -2.41
C VAL A 334 6.94 -15.67 -1.64
N ALA A 335 8.28 -15.63 -1.56
CA ALA A 335 9.08 -16.62 -0.82
C ALA A 335 8.76 -16.65 0.69
N ILE A 336 8.42 -15.50 1.28
CA ILE A 336 8.10 -15.41 2.72
C ILE A 336 6.65 -15.77 3.02
N THR A 337 5.74 -15.39 2.13
CA THR A 337 4.29 -15.50 2.38
C THR A 337 3.77 -16.90 2.06
N PHE A 338 4.35 -17.57 1.07
CA PHE A 338 3.89 -18.89 0.64
C PHE A 338 4.90 -19.97 1.07
N ASN A 339 4.52 -20.76 2.07
CA ASN A 339 5.29 -21.94 2.49
C ASN A 339 4.75 -23.19 1.79
N ALA A 340 5.42 -23.61 0.71
CA ALA A 340 5.02 -24.78 -0.08
C ALA A 340 5.04 -26.09 0.74
N GLU A 341 5.97 -26.23 1.69
CA GLU A 341 6.09 -27.41 2.54
C GLU A 341 4.92 -27.52 3.51
N GLU A 342 4.51 -26.43 4.13
CA GLU A 342 3.38 -26.37 5.05
C GLU A 342 2.06 -26.67 4.32
N VAL A 343 1.85 -26.08 3.14
CA VAL A 343 0.66 -26.33 2.32
C VAL A 343 0.60 -27.79 1.89
N ALA A 344 1.72 -28.36 1.41
CA ALA A 344 1.78 -29.77 1.03
C ALA A 344 1.58 -30.72 2.23
N GLY A 345 2.11 -30.33 3.40
CA GLY A 345 1.91 -31.02 4.68
C GLY A 345 0.43 -31.07 5.09
N ASN A 346 -0.25 -29.93 5.04
CA ASN A 346 -1.67 -29.81 5.36
C ASN A 346 -2.55 -30.64 4.41
N ILE A 347 -2.25 -30.63 3.09
CA ILE A 347 -2.94 -31.47 2.09
C ILE A 347 -2.76 -32.95 2.42
N ARG A 348 -1.52 -33.37 2.74
CA ARG A 348 -1.22 -34.76 3.10
C ARG A 348 -1.96 -35.18 4.38
N GLN A 349 -1.98 -34.35 5.41
CA GLN A 349 -2.69 -34.63 6.67
C GLN A 349 -4.20 -34.75 6.46
N ALA A 350 -4.77 -33.96 5.54
CA ALA A 350 -6.18 -34.05 5.14
C ALA A 350 -6.48 -35.24 4.21
N GLY A 351 -5.49 -36.08 3.87
CA GLY A 351 -5.66 -37.23 2.97
C GLY A 351 -5.82 -36.83 1.51
N GLY A 352 -5.40 -35.61 1.12
CA GLY A 352 -5.43 -35.10 -0.23
C GLY A 352 -4.13 -35.39 -1.00
N PHE A 353 -4.22 -35.44 -2.32
CA PHE A 353 -3.07 -35.54 -3.21
C PHE A 353 -3.33 -34.80 -4.53
N VAL A 354 -2.26 -34.38 -5.17
CA VAL A 354 -2.32 -33.81 -6.52
C VAL A 354 -2.22 -34.96 -7.51
N PRO A 355 -3.15 -35.07 -8.48
CA PRO A 355 -3.11 -36.18 -9.47
C PRO A 355 -1.74 -36.23 -10.17
N GLY A 356 -1.15 -37.44 -10.17
CA GLY A 356 0.15 -37.70 -10.78
C GLY A 356 1.37 -37.37 -9.90
N ILE A 357 1.18 -36.84 -8.69
CA ILE A 357 2.29 -36.46 -7.78
C ILE A 357 2.09 -37.10 -6.41
N ARG A 358 3.15 -37.67 -5.84
CA ARG A 358 3.10 -38.27 -4.50
C ARG A 358 2.86 -37.18 -3.45
N ALA A 359 1.98 -37.47 -2.48
CA ALA A 359 1.73 -36.54 -1.36
C ALA A 359 2.98 -36.35 -0.50
N GLY A 360 3.22 -35.12 -0.05
CA GLY A 360 4.35 -34.72 0.79
C GLY A 360 5.40 -33.89 0.05
N ARG A 361 6.68 -34.20 0.19
CA ARG A 361 7.79 -33.42 -0.37
C ARG A 361 7.72 -33.21 -1.89
N PRO A 362 7.40 -34.23 -2.73
CA PRO A 362 7.24 -34.00 -4.17
C PRO A 362 6.12 -33.00 -4.51
N THR A 363 5.05 -32.96 -3.72
CA THR A 363 3.98 -31.96 -3.87
C THR A 363 4.48 -30.57 -3.52
N ALA A 364 5.31 -30.41 -2.45
CA ALA A 364 5.92 -29.14 -2.08
C ALA A 364 6.85 -28.63 -3.19
N GLU A 365 7.70 -29.49 -3.75
CA GLU A 365 8.62 -29.16 -4.85
C GLU A 365 7.84 -28.71 -6.11
N TYR A 366 6.75 -29.39 -6.44
CA TYR A 366 5.89 -29.01 -7.55
C TYR A 366 5.18 -27.66 -7.34
N LEU A 367 4.62 -27.42 -6.14
CA LEU A 367 4.01 -26.14 -5.79
C LEU A 367 5.03 -25.00 -5.85
N GLY A 368 6.24 -25.21 -5.33
CA GLY A 368 7.34 -24.24 -5.40
C GLY A 368 7.76 -23.94 -6.83
N TYR A 369 7.87 -24.96 -7.69
CA TYR A 369 8.17 -24.79 -9.10
C TYR A 369 7.11 -23.95 -9.83
N VAL A 370 5.83 -24.30 -9.65
CA VAL A 370 4.71 -23.56 -10.28
C VAL A 370 4.68 -22.12 -9.79
N LEU A 371 4.86 -21.90 -8.47
CA LEU A 371 4.87 -20.57 -7.88
C LEU A 371 5.98 -19.68 -8.45
N ASN A 372 7.22 -20.21 -8.53
CA ASN A 372 8.34 -19.47 -9.09
C ASN A 372 8.10 -19.10 -10.56
N ARG A 373 7.50 -20.01 -11.34
CA ARG A 373 7.12 -19.74 -12.74
C ARG A 373 6.01 -18.69 -12.87
N LEU A 374 5.08 -18.61 -11.92
CA LEU A 374 4.03 -17.59 -11.90
C LEU A 374 4.53 -16.23 -11.40
N THR A 375 5.52 -16.23 -10.50
CA THR A 375 6.07 -14.98 -9.95
C THR A 375 6.82 -14.17 -11.02
N TRP A 376 7.45 -14.80 -12.01
CA TRP A 376 8.14 -14.10 -13.10
C TRP A 376 7.20 -13.15 -13.88
N PRO A 377 6.15 -13.63 -14.55
CA PRO A 377 5.23 -12.74 -15.26
C PRO A 377 4.49 -11.78 -14.31
N GLY A 378 4.21 -12.20 -13.06
CA GLY A 378 3.60 -11.34 -12.05
C GLY A 378 4.48 -10.17 -11.66
N SER A 379 5.78 -10.38 -11.45
CA SER A 379 6.73 -9.31 -11.09
C SER A 379 6.98 -8.34 -12.25
N LEU A 380 7.10 -8.85 -13.48
CA LEU A 380 7.23 -8.02 -14.68
C LEU A 380 5.99 -7.16 -14.90
N TYR A 381 4.81 -7.74 -14.72
CA TYR A 381 3.54 -7.04 -14.78
C TYR A 381 3.49 -5.88 -13.76
N LEU A 382 3.84 -6.14 -12.49
CA LEU A 382 3.86 -5.11 -11.45
C LEU A 382 4.80 -3.97 -11.79
N GLY A 383 6.02 -4.30 -12.25
CA GLY A 383 7.01 -3.30 -12.66
C GLY A 383 6.53 -2.45 -13.86
N LEU A 384 5.97 -3.09 -14.87
CA LEU A 384 5.45 -2.38 -16.05
C LEU A 384 4.28 -1.45 -15.70
N ILE A 385 3.30 -1.93 -14.92
CA ILE A 385 2.16 -1.10 -14.51
C ILE A 385 2.60 0.09 -13.65
N ALA A 386 3.58 -0.10 -12.79
CA ALA A 386 4.10 0.99 -11.98
C ALA A 386 4.78 2.08 -12.84
N LEU A 387 5.42 1.70 -13.94
CA LEU A 387 6.23 2.59 -14.78
C LEU A 387 5.50 3.19 -15.98
N VAL A 388 4.58 2.44 -16.61
CA VAL A 388 3.89 2.87 -17.84
C VAL A 388 3.27 4.26 -17.71
N PRO A 389 2.52 4.61 -16.65
CA PRO A 389 1.96 5.96 -16.55
C PRO A 389 3.03 7.03 -16.36
N THR A 390 4.11 6.75 -15.64
CA THR A 390 5.21 7.70 -15.43
C THR A 390 5.86 8.07 -16.77
N VAL A 391 6.07 7.09 -17.65
CA VAL A 391 6.63 7.29 -18.97
C VAL A 391 5.62 7.94 -19.92
N ALA A 392 4.35 7.50 -19.89
CA ALA A 392 3.29 8.04 -20.73
C ALA A 392 2.98 9.52 -20.41
N PHE A 393 2.96 9.89 -19.15
CA PHE A 393 2.67 11.26 -18.72
C PHE A 393 3.86 12.21 -18.87
N ALA A 394 5.10 11.71 -18.81
CA ALA A 394 6.28 12.50 -19.12
C ALA A 394 6.24 13.05 -20.56
N GLY A 395 5.68 12.29 -21.52
CA GLY A 395 5.49 12.72 -22.91
C GLY A 395 4.34 13.70 -23.14
N LEU A 396 3.37 13.79 -22.20
CA LEU A 396 2.16 14.62 -22.34
C LEU A 396 2.26 15.97 -21.62
N GLY A 397 3.41 16.32 -21.03
CA GLY A 397 3.60 17.57 -20.27
C GLY A 397 2.70 17.69 -19.02
N GLY A 398 2.09 16.59 -18.63
CA GLY A 398 1.08 16.55 -17.56
C GLY A 398 1.67 16.31 -16.18
N ALA A 399 0.95 16.79 -15.17
CA ALA A 399 1.28 16.67 -13.77
C ALA A 399 1.60 15.23 -13.35
N ASN A 400 2.80 15.01 -12.83
CA ASN A 400 3.33 13.74 -12.30
C ASN A 400 2.58 13.21 -11.04
N GLN A 401 1.33 13.63 -10.82
CA GLN A 401 0.54 13.25 -9.64
C GLN A 401 -0.19 11.91 -9.80
N LEU A 402 -0.49 11.49 -11.05
CA LEU A 402 -1.12 10.21 -11.33
C LEU A 402 -0.04 9.17 -11.65
N THR A 403 0.40 8.46 -10.63
CA THR A 403 1.38 7.38 -10.78
C THR A 403 0.66 6.04 -11.01
N GLY A 404 1.32 5.13 -11.75
CA GLY A 404 0.80 3.77 -11.94
C GLY A 404 0.61 3.00 -10.64
N THR A 405 1.40 3.33 -9.63
CA THR A 405 1.27 2.80 -8.27
C THR A 405 -0.08 3.15 -7.64
N SER A 406 -0.56 4.38 -7.84
CA SER A 406 -1.84 4.83 -7.30
C SER A 406 -3.01 4.05 -7.89
N ILE A 407 -3.01 3.86 -9.22
CA ILE A 407 -4.04 3.08 -9.93
C ILE A 407 -4.00 1.62 -9.47
N LEU A 408 -2.81 1.03 -9.42
CA LEU A 408 -2.62 -0.35 -9.01
C LEU A 408 -3.12 -0.58 -7.57
N ILE A 409 -2.77 0.29 -6.64
CA ILE A 409 -3.21 0.19 -5.24
C ILE A 409 -4.73 0.32 -5.13
N ILE A 410 -5.33 1.31 -5.79
CA ILE A 410 -6.79 1.51 -5.76
C ILE A 410 -7.52 0.25 -6.25
N VAL A 411 -7.10 -0.29 -7.39
CA VAL A 411 -7.79 -1.43 -8.01
C VAL A 411 -7.58 -2.70 -7.18
N SER A 412 -6.34 -2.99 -6.78
CA SER A 412 -6.05 -4.24 -6.04
C SER A 412 -6.66 -4.25 -4.64
N VAL A 413 -6.57 -3.15 -3.90
CA VAL A 413 -7.20 -3.04 -2.57
C VAL A 413 -8.73 -3.08 -2.69
N GLY A 414 -9.30 -2.40 -3.70
CA GLY A 414 -10.73 -2.47 -3.96
C GLY A 414 -11.20 -3.89 -4.26
N LEU A 415 -10.50 -4.63 -5.13
CA LEU A 415 -10.80 -6.02 -5.45
C LEU A 415 -10.66 -6.95 -4.22
N GLU A 416 -9.59 -6.75 -3.43
CA GLU A 416 -9.38 -7.54 -2.22
C GLU A 416 -10.48 -7.30 -1.20
N THR A 417 -10.89 -6.06 -0.97
CA THR A 417 -11.99 -5.70 -0.08
C THR A 417 -13.31 -6.33 -0.54
N VAL A 418 -13.61 -6.27 -1.84
CA VAL A 418 -14.82 -6.92 -2.39
C VAL A 418 -14.77 -8.45 -2.22
N LYS A 419 -13.61 -9.09 -2.44
CA LYS A 419 -13.45 -10.54 -2.21
C LYS A 419 -13.66 -10.92 -0.74
N GLN A 420 -13.14 -10.10 0.20
CA GLN A 420 -13.34 -10.33 1.63
C GLN A 420 -14.81 -10.17 2.06
N ILE A 421 -15.49 -9.15 1.52
CA ILE A 421 -16.95 -8.96 1.73
C ILE A 421 -17.72 -10.18 1.24
N ASN A 422 -17.45 -10.64 0.01
CA ASN A 422 -18.14 -11.81 -0.55
C ASN A 422 -17.88 -13.07 0.28
N SER A 423 -16.65 -13.31 0.72
CA SER A 423 -16.32 -14.44 1.59
C SER A 423 -17.07 -14.40 2.93
N GLN A 424 -17.22 -13.22 3.54
CA GLN A 424 -18.00 -13.07 4.76
C GLN A 424 -19.50 -13.29 4.54
N ILE A 425 -20.04 -12.88 3.39
CA ILE A 425 -21.45 -13.15 3.02
C ILE A 425 -21.69 -14.64 2.86
N GLU A 426 -20.78 -15.33 2.17
CA GLU A 426 -20.86 -16.78 1.98
C GLU A 426 -20.81 -17.53 3.32
N GLN A 427 -19.92 -17.18 4.23
CA GLN A 427 -19.84 -17.76 5.57
C GLN A 427 -21.17 -17.64 6.33
N HIS A 428 -21.78 -16.46 6.32
CA HIS A 428 -23.09 -16.26 6.97
C HIS A 428 -24.23 -17.03 6.29
N SER A 429 -24.17 -17.24 4.98
CA SER A 429 -25.16 -18.07 4.28
C SER A 429 -25.10 -19.52 4.73
N TYR A 430 -23.92 -20.06 4.98
CA TYR A 430 -23.75 -21.43 5.49
C TYR A 430 -24.21 -21.59 6.94
N GLU A 431 -24.03 -20.62 7.80
CA GLU A 431 -24.55 -20.66 9.19
C GLU A 431 -26.08 -20.68 9.24
N GLY A 432 -26.75 -20.03 8.28
CA GLY A 432 -28.20 -20.05 8.15
C GLY A 432 -28.79 -21.43 7.72
N PHE A 433 -27.99 -22.27 7.09
CA PHE A 433 -28.39 -23.63 6.71
C PHE A 433 -28.23 -24.66 7.85
N LEU A 434 -27.49 -24.33 8.89
CA LEU A 434 -27.22 -25.20 10.05
C LEU A 434 -28.13 -24.93 11.24
N ARG A 435 -28.99 -23.91 11.15
CA ARG A 435 -30.07 -23.61 12.08
C ARG A 435 -31.41 -24.06 11.47
#